data_e47502745a5dffa130ba151b87d3042e
#
_entry.id   e47502745a5dffa130ba151b87d3042e
#
_cell.length_a   1.000
_cell.length_b   1.000
_cell.length_c   1.000
_cell.angle_alpha   90.00
_cell.angle_beta   90.00
_cell.angle_gamma   90.00
#
_symmetry.space_group_name_H-M   'P 1'
#
loop_
_entity.id
_entity.type
_entity.pdbx_description
1 polymer ?
#
loop_
_entity_poly.entity_id
_entity_poly.type
_entity_poly.pdbx_seq_one_letter_code
_entity_poly.pdbx_strand_id
1 'polypeptide(L)'
;MMISLNDKQIQHLYWRTGFGISNHELKIVRKLSKDQIIDQIFIESTKASALSMDFGILEKHPKDLSVAERKQARQLRNKKMSELNILWFKQLTTTKEVLREKVTLFFHDHFAVRLRTPRACIHLNNVIRNHALENFGDMLMEVSKSPAMLIFLNNRQNRKNSPNENFAREVMELFTLGRDNQYTETDIKEAARAFTGWNFTQNGSYIFRKNHHDYGVKTVLGKTGNFTGEDIIKILLEQKQTARFICQKLYRYFVNDIINQNHIEILTNAFYDSNYNLKTVFNLMFKSDWFYDSKNIGTKIKSPIELMVGISKPFKVEYENPKVLLYLQRRLNQMLFFPPNVAGWPGGKAWIDNSTLMLRLKLASLTLNSGVIEWQDKIDIPENPMMSQQVYQKIKSKLQKKVKTEADWDIFLSNLESKNKIALTHLIIQPELSKAANRVVSNLDENDTKNFIIELMSLPEYQLC
;
A
#
# COMPACT_ATOMS: atom_id res chain seq x y z
N MET A 1 -15.92 15.74 -29.82
CA MET A 1 -15.43 16.80 -28.88
C MET A 1 -14.43 16.19 -27.92
N MET A 2 -13.26 16.81 -27.75
CA MET A 2 -12.34 16.39 -26.70
C MET A 2 -12.93 16.78 -25.35
N ILE A 3 -13.20 15.79 -24.49
CA ILE A 3 -13.69 16.03 -23.13
C ILE A 3 -12.50 16.51 -22.30
N SER A 4 -12.56 17.73 -21.78
CA SER A 4 -11.60 18.27 -20.82
C SER A 4 -12.12 18.08 -19.39
N LEU A 5 -11.24 17.71 -18.48
CA LEU A 5 -11.53 17.65 -17.04
C LEU A 5 -11.36 19.05 -16.42
N ASN A 6 -12.20 19.38 -15.45
CA ASN A 6 -11.95 20.55 -14.59
C ASN A 6 -10.89 20.21 -13.52
N ASP A 7 -10.36 21.25 -12.85
CA ASP A 7 -9.29 21.10 -11.87
C ASP A 7 -9.63 20.09 -10.75
N LYS A 8 -10.86 20.11 -10.25
CA LYS A 8 -11.33 19.19 -9.21
C LYS A 8 -11.33 17.73 -9.69
N GLN A 9 -11.72 17.49 -10.93
CA GLN A 9 -11.68 16.16 -11.55
C GLN A 9 -10.25 15.69 -11.83
N ILE A 10 -9.36 16.61 -12.26
CA ILE A 10 -7.92 16.30 -12.42
C ILE A 10 -7.31 15.92 -11.08
N GLN A 11 -7.54 16.71 -10.04
CA GLN A 11 -7.05 16.43 -8.70
C GLN A 11 -7.59 15.09 -8.17
N HIS A 12 -8.88 14.79 -8.39
CA HIS A 12 -9.46 13.50 -8.05
C HIS A 12 -8.70 12.35 -8.74
N LEU A 13 -8.50 12.44 -10.06
CA LEU A 13 -7.74 11.44 -10.82
C LEU A 13 -6.35 11.23 -10.22
N TYR A 14 -5.61 12.29 -9.94
CA TYR A 14 -4.25 12.20 -9.40
C TYR A 14 -4.19 11.69 -7.94
N TRP A 15 -5.22 11.92 -7.14
CA TRP A 15 -5.34 11.29 -5.84
C TRP A 15 -5.64 9.79 -5.95
N ARG A 16 -6.42 9.39 -6.93
CA ARG A 16 -6.77 7.99 -7.14
C ARG A 16 -5.65 7.21 -7.82
N THR A 17 -4.99 7.79 -8.80
CA THR A 17 -3.87 7.16 -9.52
C THR A 17 -2.52 7.32 -8.84
N GLY A 18 -2.42 8.19 -7.82
CA GLY A 18 -1.19 8.51 -7.12
C GLY A 18 -1.45 9.03 -5.70
N PHE A 19 -0.77 10.12 -5.35
CA PHE A 19 -0.78 10.71 -4.02
C PHE A 19 -1.06 12.24 -4.08
N GLY A 20 -1.87 12.67 -5.03
CA GLY A 20 -2.14 14.07 -5.34
C GLY A 20 -1.30 14.61 -6.49
N ILE A 21 -1.58 15.84 -6.89
CA ILE A 21 -0.90 16.57 -7.97
C ILE A 21 -0.33 17.88 -7.44
N SER A 22 0.84 18.27 -7.89
CA SER A 22 1.39 19.60 -7.59
C SER A 22 0.71 20.67 -8.44
N ASN A 23 0.74 21.92 -7.95
CA ASN A 23 0.16 23.02 -8.72
C ASN A 23 0.86 23.25 -10.06
N HIS A 24 2.18 22.99 -10.12
CA HIS A 24 2.94 23.03 -11.37
C HIS A 24 2.44 22.00 -12.39
N GLU A 25 2.27 20.75 -11.96
CA GLU A 25 1.74 19.68 -12.83
C GLU A 25 0.31 19.97 -13.25
N LEU A 26 -0.54 20.49 -12.35
CA LEU A 26 -1.93 20.86 -12.64
C LEU A 26 -2.02 21.89 -13.78
N LYS A 27 -1.15 22.92 -13.78
CA LYS A 27 -1.05 23.92 -14.85
C LYS A 27 -0.77 23.32 -16.22
N ILE A 28 0.03 22.28 -16.25
CA ILE A 28 0.43 21.61 -17.50
C ILE A 28 -0.71 20.74 -17.99
N VAL A 29 -1.25 19.87 -17.12
CA VAL A 29 -2.21 18.83 -17.51
C VAL A 29 -3.62 19.36 -17.80
N ARG A 30 -4.02 20.51 -17.23
CA ARG A 30 -5.34 21.12 -17.53
C ARG A 30 -5.53 21.51 -19.00
N LYS A 31 -4.44 21.60 -19.77
CA LYS A 31 -4.46 21.89 -21.21
C LYS A 31 -4.69 20.65 -22.06
N LEU A 32 -4.67 19.48 -21.44
CA LEU A 32 -4.80 18.19 -22.09
C LEU A 32 -6.26 17.68 -21.99
N SER A 33 -6.64 16.81 -22.93
CA SER A 33 -7.89 16.08 -22.83
C SER A 33 -7.83 15.01 -21.75
N LYS A 34 -9.00 14.54 -21.27
CA LYS A 34 -9.13 13.42 -20.31
C LYS A 34 -8.27 12.23 -20.74
N ASP A 35 -8.37 11.81 -21.98
CA ASP A 35 -7.63 10.66 -22.50
C ASP A 35 -6.12 10.89 -22.51
N GLN A 36 -5.67 12.08 -22.92
CA GLN A 36 -4.24 12.44 -22.91
C GLN A 36 -3.65 12.42 -21.49
N ILE A 37 -4.39 12.93 -20.49
CA ILE A 37 -3.95 12.89 -19.08
C ILE A 37 -3.80 11.44 -18.61
N ILE A 38 -4.79 10.60 -18.88
CA ILE A 38 -4.78 9.18 -18.48
C ILE A 38 -3.64 8.44 -19.19
N ASP A 39 -3.48 8.62 -20.49
CA ASP A 39 -2.43 7.98 -21.26
C ASP A 39 -1.03 8.41 -20.77
N GLN A 40 -0.84 9.70 -20.40
CA GLN A 40 0.40 10.19 -19.79
C GLN A 40 0.70 9.49 -18.46
N ILE A 41 -0.30 9.33 -17.57
CA ILE A 41 -0.15 8.62 -16.30
C ILE A 41 0.32 7.17 -16.53
N PHE A 42 -0.23 6.48 -17.53
CA PHE A 42 0.20 5.13 -17.89
C PHE A 42 1.62 5.10 -18.47
N ILE A 43 1.96 6.04 -19.36
CA ILE A 43 3.29 6.14 -19.97
C ILE A 43 4.36 6.38 -18.89
N GLU A 44 4.15 7.34 -18.00
CA GLU A 44 5.06 7.64 -16.88
C GLU A 44 5.22 6.44 -15.94
N SER A 45 4.18 5.62 -15.81
CA SER A 45 4.18 4.43 -14.96
C SER A 45 4.62 3.13 -15.67
N THR A 46 5.14 3.20 -16.90
CA THR A 46 5.57 2.02 -17.66
C THR A 46 6.79 1.35 -17.04
N LYS A 47 7.74 2.14 -16.54
CA LYS A 47 8.93 1.63 -15.88
C LYS A 47 8.58 1.04 -14.52
N ALA A 48 9.22 -0.05 -14.13
CA ALA A 48 9.14 -0.65 -12.80
C ALA A 48 10.46 -0.47 -12.07
N SER A 49 10.62 0.66 -11.38
CA SER A 49 11.85 0.97 -10.63
C SER A 49 11.91 0.11 -9.36
N ALA A 50 12.67 -0.98 -9.41
CA ALA A 50 12.79 -1.93 -8.30
C ALA A 50 13.46 -1.28 -7.08
N LEU A 51 12.96 -1.61 -5.88
CA LEU A 51 13.70 -1.35 -4.65
C LEU A 51 14.96 -2.20 -4.62
N SER A 52 16.08 -1.60 -4.20
CA SER A 52 17.36 -2.28 -4.05
C SER A 52 18.05 -1.83 -2.77
N MET A 53 18.68 -2.76 -2.09
CA MET A 53 19.50 -2.48 -0.91
C MET A 53 20.58 -3.53 -0.73
N ASP A 54 21.70 -3.14 -0.10
CA ASP A 54 22.74 -4.06 0.35
C ASP A 54 22.27 -4.80 1.62
N PHE A 55 22.44 -6.10 1.64
CA PHE A 55 22.09 -6.95 2.79
C PHE A 55 23.30 -7.32 3.65
N GLY A 56 24.54 -7.08 3.18
CA GLY A 56 25.77 -7.40 3.88
C GLY A 56 25.84 -8.86 4.35
N ILE A 57 26.13 -9.08 5.62
CA ILE A 57 26.27 -10.43 6.19
C ILE A 57 24.99 -11.30 6.04
N LEU A 58 23.80 -10.71 5.80
CA LEU A 58 22.57 -11.46 5.57
C LEU A 58 22.55 -12.20 4.22
N GLU A 59 23.51 -11.97 3.34
CA GLU A 59 23.70 -12.72 2.10
C GLU A 59 24.35 -14.07 2.32
N LYS A 60 25.15 -14.21 3.41
CA LYS A 60 25.77 -15.47 3.78
C LYS A 60 24.73 -16.51 4.22
N HIS A 61 25.02 -17.78 3.97
CA HIS A 61 24.17 -18.86 4.46
C HIS A 61 24.22 -18.91 6.00
N PRO A 62 23.08 -19.12 6.69
CA PRO A 62 23.05 -19.20 8.16
C PRO A 62 23.99 -20.25 8.77
N LYS A 63 24.31 -21.33 8.01
CA LYS A 63 25.26 -22.37 8.44
C LYS A 63 26.70 -21.87 8.43
N ASP A 64 27.03 -20.93 7.53
CA ASP A 64 28.38 -20.40 7.35
C ASP A 64 28.71 -19.26 8.33
N LEU A 65 27.72 -18.86 9.14
CA LEU A 65 27.88 -17.81 10.14
C LEU A 65 28.43 -18.39 11.46
N SER A 66 29.46 -17.76 11.99
CA SER A 66 29.91 -17.96 13.37
C SER A 66 28.83 -17.56 14.39
N VAL A 67 29.00 -17.94 15.65
CA VAL A 67 28.05 -17.56 16.72
C VAL A 67 27.93 -16.04 16.86
N ALA A 68 29.04 -15.29 16.75
CA ALA A 68 29.06 -13.84 16.82
C ALA A 68 28.33 -13.23 15.61
N GLU A 69 28.59 -13.73 14.40
CA GLU A 69 27.94 -13.29 13.18
C GLU A 69 26.41 -13.55 13.19
N ARG A 70 25.94 -14.65 13.78
CA ARG A 70 24.50 -14.93 13.95
C ARG A 70 23.81 -13.89 14.83
N LYS A 71 24.47 -13.46 15.93
CA LYS A 71 23.96 -12.37 16.79
C LYS A 71 23.90 -11.06 16.01
N GLN A 72 24.96 -10.72 15.28
CA GLN A 72 25.02 -9.54 14.42
C GLN A 72 23.93 -9.59 13.31
N ALA A 73 23.77 -10.72 12.64
CA ALA A 73 22.74 -10.92 11.60
C ALA A 73 21.32 -10.69 12.14
N ARG A 74 21.03 -11.13 13.40
CA ARG A 74 19.73 -10.88 14.03
C ARG A 74 19.44 -9.39 14.23
N GLN A 75 20.42 -8.63 14.70
CA GLN A 75 20.31 -7.17 14.87
C GLN A 75 20.19 -6.48 13.51
N LEU A 76 21.00 -6.89 12.54
CA LEU A 76 21.00 -6.32 11.18
C LEU A 76 19.67 -6.55 10.46
N ARG A 77 18.99 -7.69 10.66
CA ARG A 77 17.64 -7.91 10.08
C ARG A 77 16.65 -6.81 10.46
N ASN A 78 16.56 -6.46 11.74
CA ASN A 78 15.65 -5.42 12.20
C ASN A 78 16.04 -4.04 11.63
N LYS A 79 17.33 -3.74 11.57
CA LYS A 79 17.85 -2.52 10.96
C LYS A 79 17.48 -2.46 9.47
N LYS A 80 17.71 -3.53 8.71
CA LYS A 80 17.40 -3.64 7.29
C LYS A 80 15.90 -3.57 6.99
N MET A 81 15.03 -4.11 7.86
CA MET A 81 13.58 -3.93 7.74
C MET A 81 13.17 -2.46 7.91
N SER A 82 13.81 -1.74 8.83
CA SER A 82 13.56 -0.30 9.00
C SER A 82 14.05 0.50 7.79
N GLU A 83 15.23 0.19 7.28
CA GLU A 83 15.80 0.81 6.07
C GLU A 83 14.91 0.53 4.84
N LEU A 84 14.40 -0.68 4.68
CA LEU A 84 13.49 -1.06 3.59
C LEU A 84 12.18 -0.27 3.63
N ASN A 85 11.59 -0.09 4.81
CA ASN A 85 10.37 0.72 4.98
C ASN A 85 10.63 2.18 4.55
N ILE A 86 11.72 2.79 5.04
CA ILE A 86 12.11 4.15 4.70
C ILE A 86 12.41 4.29 3.20
N LEU A 87 13.10 3.32 2.61
CA LEU A 87 13.42 3.28 1.19
C LEU A 87 12.15 3.31 0.33
N TRP A 88 11.16 2.48 0.65
CA TRP A 88 9.91 2.48 -0.10
C TRP A 88 9.10 3.76 0.12
N PHE A 89 9.04 4.28 1.36
CA PHE A 89 8.39 5.57 1.61
C PHE A 89 9.04 6.69 0.78
N LYS A 90 10.37 6.73 0.70
CA LYS A 90 11.09 7.68 -0.14
C LYS A 90 10.70 7.52 -1.62
N GLN A 91 10.62 6.29 -2.13
CA GLN A 91 10.17 6.04 -3.51
C GLN A 91 8.75 6.56 -3.74
N LEU A 92 7.80 6.33 -2.83
CA LEU A 92 6.44 6.84 -2.92
C LEU A 92 6.37 8.37 -3.00
N THR A 93 7.29 9.09 -2.35
CA THR A 93 7.34 10.56 -2.37
C THR A 93 8.06 11.15 -3.58
N THR A 94 8.96 10.40 -4.22
CA THR A 94 9.86 10.96 -5.27
C THR A 94 9.62 10.42 -6.67
N THR A 95 8.93 9.29 -6.81
CA THR A 95 8.75 8.64 -8.12
C THR A 95 7.84 9.44 -9.06
N LYS A 96 8.10 9.31 -10.36
CA LYS A 96 7.17 9.69 -11.44
C LYS A 96 6.20 8.55 -11.79
N GLU A 97 6.52 7.32 -11.42
CA GLU A 97 5.75 6.10 -11.68
C GLU A 97 4.57 5.96 -10.69
N VAL A 98 3.79 7.04 -10.55
CA VAL A 98 2.83 7.19 -9.44
C VAL A 98 1.74 6.12 -9.44
N LEU A 99 1.20 5.77 -10.62
CA LEU A 99 0.15 4.74 -10.71
C LEU A 99 0.71 3.36 -10.38
N ARG A 100 1.90 3.01 -10.87
CA ARG A 100 2.55 1.74 -10.54
C ARG A 100 2.77 1.59 -9.03
N GLU A 101 3.28 2.62 -8.37
CA GLU A 101 3.49 2.61 -6.92
C GLU A 101 2.17 2.58 -6.13
N LYS A 102 1.13 3.26 -6.61
CA LYS A 102 -0.21 3.21 -6.01
C LYS A 102 -0.82 1.82 -6.08
N VAL A 103 -0.70 1.16 -7.24
CA VAL A 103 -1.16 -0.23 -7.44
C VAL A 103 -0.29 -1.21 -6.67
N THR A 104 1.02 -0.97 -6.58
CA THR A 104 1.92 -1.75 -5.72
C THR A 104 1.50 -1.68 -4.25
N LEU A 105 1.14 -0.49 -3.76
CA LEU A 105 0.65 -0.31 -2.39
C LEU A 105 -0.67 -1.07 -2.15
N PHE A 106 -1.59 -1.04 -3.12
CA PHE A 106 -2.83 -1.82 -3.07
C PHE A 106 -2.57 -3.33 -3.00
N PHE A 107 -1.73 -3.87 -3.89
CA PHE A 107 -1.45 -5.31 -3.89
C PHE A 107 -0.53 -5.74 -2.74
N HIS A 108 0.28 -4.85 -2.19
CA HIS A 108 1.02 -5.11 -0.94
C HIS A 108 0.09 -5.32 0.26
N ASP A 109 -1.09 -4.68 0.25
CA ASP A 109 -2.16 -4.93 1.21
C ASP A 109 -2.95 -6.20 0.87
N HIS A 110 -3.28 -6.42 -0.39
CA HIS A 110 -4.00 -7.60 -0.87
C HIS A 110 -3.24 -8.91 -0.62
N PHE A 111 -1.95 -8.94 -0.91
CA PHE A 111 -1.04 -10.05 -0.63
C PHE A 111 -0.25 -9.83 0.66
N ALA A 112 -0.98 -9.53 1.73
CA ALA A 112 -0.38 -9.11 2.99
C ALA A 112 0.53 -10.17 3.60
N VAL A 113 1.81 -9.83 3.81
CA VAL A 113 2.82 -10.67 4.42
C VAL A 113 3.54 -9.93 5.53
N ARG A 114 3.61 -10.55 6.73
CA ARG A 114 4.31 -10.00 7.88
C ARG A 114 5.53 -10.86 8.24
N LEU A 115 6.70 -10.44 7.78
CA LEU A 115 7.96 -11.12 8.03
C LEU A 115 9.04 -10.15 8.49
N ARG A 116 10.08 -10.71 9.15
CA ARG A 116 11.32 -9.99 9.48
C ARG A 116 12.50 -10.50 8.65
N THR A 117 12.25 -10.77 7.37
CA THR A 117 13.25 -11.27 6.41
C THR A 117 13.34 -10.28 5.25
N PRO A 118 14.22 -9.25 5.34
CA PRO A 118 14.22 -8.13 4.39
C PRO A 118 14.41 -8.57 2.94
N ARG A 119 15.25 -9.58 2.65
CA ARG A 119 15.40 -10.14 1.29
C ARG A 119 14.09 -10.69 0.72
N ALA A 120 13.34 -11.45 1.51
CA ALA A 120 12.05 -11.98 1.06
C ALA A 120 11.00 -10.88 0.89
N CYS A 121 10.98 -9.88 1.79
CA CYS A 121 10.04 -8.76 1.72
C CYS A 121 10.29 -7.87 0.51
N ILE A 122 11.55 -7.51 0.21
CA ILE A 122 11.88 -6.70 -0.97
C ILE A 122 11.62 -7.46 -2.27
N HIS A 123 11.90 -8.76 -2.30
CA HIS A 123 11.59 -9.61 -3.45
C HIS A 123 10.09 -9.60 -3.74
N LEU A 124 9.24 -9.89 -2.75
CA LEU A 124 7.78 -9.87 -2.90
C LEU A 124 7.28 -8.49 -3.38
N ASN A 125 7.78 -7.41 -2.78
CA ASN A 125 7.38 -6.05 -3.16
C ASN A 125 7.76 -5.72 -4.60
N ASN A 126 8.94 -6.16 -5.07
CA ASN A 126 9.37 -5.99 -6.45
C ASN A 126 8.60 -6.87 -7.44
N VAL A 127 8.23 -8.11 -7.06
CA VAL A 127 7.32 -8.96 -7.85
C VAL A 127 6.00 -8.25 -8.07
N ILE A 128 5.37 -7.75 -7.01
CA ILE A 128 4.12 -6.99 -7.10
C ILE A 128 4.29 -5.76 -8.00
N ARG A 129 5.38 -4.99 -7.84
CA ARG A 129 5.66 -3.78 -8.63
C ARG A 129 5.83 -4.09 -10.11
N ASN A 130 6.53 -5.16 -10.44
CA ASN A 130 6.74 -5.56 -11.84
C ASN A 130 5.42 -5.86 -12.54
N HIS A 131 4.50 -6.53 -11.85
CA HIS A 131 3.19 -6.93 -12.39
C HIS A 131 2.06 -5.94 -12.12
N ALA A 132 2.31 -4.81 -11.45
CA ALA A 132 1.27 -3.88 -10.98
C ALA A 132 0.33 -3.35 -12.09
N LEU A 133 0.81 -3.23 -13.33
CA LEU A 133 0.03 -2.80 -14.50
C LEU A 133 0.02 -3.85 -15.63
N GLU A 134 0.34 -5.09 -15.30
CA GLU A 134 0.43 -6.20 -16.24
C GLU A 134 -0.69 -7.24 -15.98
N ASN A 135 -0.38 -8.52 -16.04
CA ASN A 135 -1.33 -9.61 -15.83
C ASN A 135 -1.43 -10.00 -14.35
N PHE A 136 -2.67 -10.01 -13.80
CA PHE A 136 -2.90 -10.43 -12.40
C PHE A 136 -2.63 -11.90 -12.17
N GLY A 137 -2.90 -12.77 -13.16
CA GLY A 137 -2.63 -14.22 -13.03
C GLY A 137 -1.13 -14.49 -12.88
N ASP A 138 -0.30 -13.80 -13.67
CA ASP A 138 1.16 -13.89 -13.55
C ASP A 138 1.63 -13.34 -12.20
N MET A 139 1.05 -12.21 -11.75
CA MET A 139 1.32 -11.67 -10.40
C MET A 139 0.98 -12.69 -9.32
N LEU A 140 -0.21 -13.28 -9.37
CA LEU A 140 -0.66 -14.29 -8.41
C LEU A 140 0.27 -15.49 -8.38
N MET A 141 0.70 -15.97 -9.55
CA MET A 141 1.62 -17.10 -9.70
C MET A 141 2.98 -16.81 -9.07
N GLU A 142 3.59 -15.66 -9.39
CA GLU A 142 4.91 -15.30 -8.86
C GLU A 142 4.88 -14.94 -7.37
N VAL A 143 3.85 -14.26 -6.91
CA VAL A 143 3.62 -13.99 -5.47
C VAL A 143 3.48 -15.31 -4.72
N SER A 144 2.70 -16.27 -5.23
CA SER A 144 2.49 -17.59 -4.61
C SER A 144 3.78 -18.38 -4.47
N LYS A 145 4.69 -18.27 -5.44
CA LYS A 145 6.02 -18.91 -5.44
C LYS A 145 7.09 -18.13 -4.67
N SER A 146 6.79 -16.91 -4.23
CA SER A 146 7.77 -16.07 -3.54
C SER A 146 8.18 -16.66 -2.18
N PRO A 147 9.46 -16.53 -1.78
CA PRO A 147 9.91 -16.98 -0.47
C PRO A 147 9.11 -16.38 0.68
N ALA A 148 8.68 -15.12 0.54
CA ALA A 148 7.91 -14.44 1.57
C ALA A 148 6.57 -15.14 1.84
N MET A 149 5.83 -15.46 0.77
CA MET A 149 4.54 -16.13 0.85
C MET A 149 4.69 -17.58 1.36
N LEU A 150 5.67 -18.32 0.82
CA LEU A 150 5.94 -19.72 1.23
C LEU A 150 6.37 -19.84 2.70
N ILE A 151 7.04 -18.82 3.26
CA ILE A 151 7.38 -18.76 4.69
C ILE A 151 6.16 -18.39 5.52
N PHE A 152 5.47 -17.30 5.15
CA PHE A 152 4.43 -16.69 5.97
C PHE A 152 3.22 -17.60 6.14
N LEU A 153 2.82 -18.30 5.07
CA LEU A 153 1.70 -19.24 5.07
C LEU A 153 2.13 -20.70 5.25
N ASN A 154 3.38 -20.94 5.69
CA ASN A 154 3.91 -22.27 6.00
C ASN A 154 3.91 -23.29 4.84
N ASN A 155 3.72 -22.86 3.59
CA ASN A 155 3.62 -23.78 2.45
C ASN A 155 4.96 -24.53 2.17
N ARG A 156 6.11 -23.98 2.56
CA ARG A 156 7.40 -24.71 2.49
C ARG A 156 7.42 -26.00 3.31
N GLN A 157 6.53 -26.16 4.28
CA GLN A 157 6.37 -27.35 5.11
C GLN A 157 5.28 -28.30 4.58
N ASN A 158 4.51 -27.87 3.55
CA ASN A 158 3.43 -28.64 2.94
C ASN A 158 4.02 -29.82 2.15
N ARG A 159 3.71 -31.06 2.59
CA ARG A 159 4.25 -32.32 2.03
C ARG A 159 3.14 -33.35 1.88
N LYS A 160 3.29 -34.28 0.94
CA LYS A 160 2.33 -35.36 0.65
C LYS A 160 1.84 -36.14 1.87
N ASN A 161 2.70 -36.37 2.84
CA ASN A 161 2.35 -37.14 4.05
C ASN A 161 1.79 -36.26 5.19
N SER A 162 1.80 -34.94 5.03
CA SER A 162 1.30 -33.97 6.00
C SER A 162 0.93 -32.68 5.26
N PRO A 163 -0.16 -32.69 4.48
CA PRO A 163 -0.63 -31.52 3.77
C PRO A 163 -0.99 -30.39 4.76
N ASN A 164 -0.67 -29.15 4.38
CA ASN A 164 -0.95 -27.95 5.16
C ASN A 164 -1.89 -27.03 4.35
N GLU A 165 -3.08 -26.80 4.88
CA GLU A 165 -4.16 -26.08 4.20
C GLU A 165 -3.99 -24.56 4.19
N ASN A 166 -3.13 -24.00 5.05
CA ASN A 166 -3.08 -22.57 5.30
C ASN A 166 -2.89 -21.75 4.02
N PHE A 167 -1.90 -22.13 3.19
CA PHE A 167 -1.66 -21.45 1.92
C PHE A 167 -2.83 -21.61 0.95
N ALA A 168 -3.35 -22.82 0.77
CA ALA A 168 -4.46 -23.10 -0.14
C ALA A 168 -5.72 -22.31 0.25
N ARG A 169 -6.04 -22.26 1.55
CA ARG A 169 -7.16 -21.49 2.08
C ARG A 169 -7.03 -20.01 1.75
N GLU A 170 -5.88 -19.40 2.03
CA GLU A 170 -5.70 -17.98 1.79
C GLU A 170 -5.71 -17.63 0.30
N VAL A 171 -5.14 -18.48 -0.57
CA VAL A 171 -5.20 -18.29 -2.02
C VAL A 171 -6.64 -18.30 -2.52
N MET A 172 -7.49 -19.18 -2.01
CA MET A 172 -8.90 -19.25 -2.39
C MET A 172 -9.73 -18.13 -1.75
N GLU A 173 -9.58 -17.90 -0.44
CA GLU A 173 -10.43 -16.99 0.32
C GLU A 173 -10.05 -15.52 0.21
N LEU A 174 -8.75 -15.20 0.26
CA LEU A 174 -8.31 -13.80 0.33
C LEU A 174 -7.75 -13.28 -0.98
N PHE A 175 -7.16 -14.17 -1.80
CA PHE A 175 -6.43 -13.71 -2.98
C PHE A 175 -7.22 -13.88 -4.29
N THR A 176 -8.26 -14.74 -4.32
CA THR A 176 -9.02 -15.01 -5.56
C THR A 176 -10.55 -14.97 -5.40
N LEU A 177 -11.17 -15.96 -4.78
CA LEU A 177 -12.63 -16.14 -4.81
C LEU A 177 -13.39 -15.24 -3.83
N GLY A 178 -12.74 -14.87 -2.72
CA GLY A 178 -13.42 -14.29 -1.56
C GLY A 178 -13.94 -15.34 -0.59
N ARG A 179 -14.15 -14.95 0.67
CA ARG A 179 -14.73 -15.85 1.70
C ARG A 179 -16.17 -16.19 1.38
N ASP A 180 -16.61 -17.34 1.90
CA ASP A 180 -18.00 -17.81 1.80
C ASP A 180 -18.53 -17.89 0.36
N ASN A 181 -17.67 -18.26 -0.58
CA ASN A 181 -17.98 -18.42 -1.99
C ASN A 181 -18.14 -19.90 -2.40
N GLN A 182 -18.19 -20.17 -3.70
CA GLN A 182 -18.49 -21.48 -4.32
C GLN A 182 -17.35 -22.50 -4.19
N TYR A 183 -16.80 -22.69 -3.01
CA TYR A 183 -15.81 -23.73 -2.69
C TYR A 183 -16.16 -24.38 -1.35
N THR A 184 -15.69 -25.59 -1.15
CA THR A 184 -15.89 -26.39 0.05
C THR A 184 -14.59 -26.59 0.85
N GLU A 185 -14.68 -27.03 2.09
CA GLU A 185 -13.51 -27.46 2.86
C GLU A 185 -12.74 -28.60 2.17
N THR A 186 -13.44 -29.43 1.40
CA THR A 186 -12.80 -30.48 0.57
C THR A 186 -11.97 -29.89 -0.54
N ASP A 187 -12.47 -28.84 -1.22
CA ASP A 187 -11.70 -28.16 -2.26
C ASP A 187 -10.40 -27.57 -1.70
N ILE A 188 -10.45 -26.98 -0.50
CA ILE A 188 -9.26 -26.43 0.17
C ILE A 188 -8.26 -27.54 0.49
N LYS A 189 -8.69 -28.69 1.01
CA LYS A 189 -7.84 -29.84 1.32
C LYS A 189 -7.18 -30.40 0.05
N GLU A 190 -7.95 -30.57 -1.01
CA GLU A 190 -7.45 -31.06 -2.30
C GLU A 190 -6.49 -30.06 -2.94
N ALA A 191 -6.78 -28.76 -2.88
CA ALA A 191 -5.83 -27.71 -3.31
C ALA A 191 -4.54 -27.74 -2.47
N ALA A 192 -4.62 -27.95 -1.18
CA ALA A 192 -3.44 -28.08 -0.31
C ALA A 192 -2.54 -29.25 -0.72
N ARG A 193 -3.13 -30.40 -1.11
CA ARG A 193 -2.39 -31.54 -1.68
C ARG A 193 -1.68 -31.15 -2.97
N ALA A 194 -2.30 -30.34 -3.83
CA ALA A 194 -1.72 -29.86 -5.08
C ALA A 194 -0.53 -28.90 -4.84
N PHE A 195 -0.55 -28.07 -3.80
CA PHE A 195 0.54 -27.18 -3.44
C PHE A 195 1.69 -27.85 -2.68
N THR A 196 1.63 -29.16 -2.43
CA THR A 196 2.74 -29.89 -1.78
C THR A 196 4.03 -29.83 -2.60
N GLY A 197 5.17 -29.79 -1.93
CA GLY A 197 6.49 -29.79 -2.57
C GLY A 197 6.99 -28.42 -3.04
N TRP A 198 6.18 -27.35 -2.97
CA TRP A 198 6.66 -26.00 -3.26
C TRP A 198 7.64 -25.51 -2.21
N ASN A 199 8.77 -24.98 -2.66
CA ASN A 199 9.84 -24.53 -1.79
C ASN A 199 10.71 -23.48 -2.51
N PHE A 200 11.77 -23.02 -1.87
CA PHE A 200 12.74 -22.11 -2.44
C PHE A 200 14.17 -22.47 -2.01
N THR A 201 15.14 -22.08 -2.82
CA THR A 201 16.57 -22.19 -2.55
C THR A 201 17.02 -21.09 -1.59
N GLN A 202 18.25 -21.16 -1.16
CA GLN A 202 18.83 -20.17 -0.27
C GLN A 202 18.88 -18.75 -0.87
N ASN A 203 19.14 -18.64 -2.16
CA ASN A 203 19.15 -17.35 -2.86
C ASN A 203 17.73 -16.80 -3.15
N GLY A 204 16.68 -17.53 -2.75
CA GLY A 204 15.29 -17.12 -2.90
C GLY A 204 14.61 -17.60 -4.18
N SER A 205 15.28 -18.37 -5.05
CA SER A 205 14.66 -18.92 -6.24
C SER A 205 13.70 -20.05 -5.90
N TYR A 206 12.52 -20.06 -6.52
CA TYR A 206 11.55 -21.14 -6.36
C TYR A 206 12.13 -22.49 -6.79
N ILE A 207 11.78 -23.56 -6.08
CA ILE A 207 12.05 -24.95 -6.44
C ILE A 207 10.85 -25.83 -6.16
N PHE A 208 10.61 -26.81 -7.03
CA PHE A 208 9.63 -27.87 -6.83
C PHE A 208 10.32 -29.15 -6.36
N ARG A 209 10.02 -29.58 -5.13
CA ARG A 209 10.55 -30.80 -4.51
C ARG A 209 9.67 -31.99 -4.86
N LYS A 210 9.95 -32.66 -5.97
CA LYS A 210 9.20 -33.79 -6.51
C LYS A 210 8.89 -34.88 -5.47
N ASN A 211 9.86 -35.23 -4.61
CA ASN A 211 9.69 -36.26 -3.58
C ASN A 211 8.72 -35.86 -2.45
N HIS A 212 8.38 -34.56 -2.32
CA HIS A 212 7.45 -34.05 -1.32
C HIS A 212 6.04 -33.84 -1.89
N HIS A 213 5.88 -33.93 -3.22
CA HIS A 213 4.60 -33.69 -3.88
C HIS A 213 3.66 -34.89 -3.82
N ASP A 214 2.36 -34.63 -3.69
CA ASP A 214 1.28 -35.60 -3.78
C ASP A 214 0.83 -35.76 -5.25
N TYR A 215 1.15 -36.89 -5.84
CA TYR A 215 0.77 -37.22 -7.24
C TYR A 215 -0.57 -37.92 -7.35
N GLY A 216 -1.34 -38.06 -6.26
CA GLY A 216 -2.70 -38.62 -6.31
C GLY A 216 -3.66 -37.73 -7.09
N VAL A 217 -4.74 -38.31 -7.55
CA VAL A 217 -5.85 -37.56 -8.16
C VAL A 217 -6.48 -36.64 -7.13
N LYS A 218 -6.85 -35.47 -7.55
CA LYS A 218 -7.49 -34.40 -6.73
C LYS A 218 -8.71 -33.87 -7.43
N THR A 219 -9.72 -33.47 -6.68
CA THR A 219 -10.91 -32.81 -7.23
C THR A 219 -11.03 -31.43 -6.59
N VAL A 220 -10.98 -30.38 -7.40
CA VAL A 220 -11.06 -28.98 -6.94
C VAL A 220 -12.03 -28.22 -7.85
N LEU A 221 -13.05 -27.59 -7.26
CA LEU A 221 -14.07 -26.83 -7.98
C LEU A 221 -14.68 -27.58 -9.16
N GLY A 222 -14.98 -28.87 -8.93
CA GLY A 222 -15.60 -29.76 -9.90
C GLY A 222 -14.65 -30.33 -10.98
N LYS A 223 -13.37 -29.94 -10.99
CA LYS A 223 -12.36 -30.49 -11.89
C LYS A 223 -11.58 -31.60 -11.21
N THR A 224 -11.34 -32.69 -11.91
CA THR A 224 -10.62 -33.87 -11.40
C THR A 224 -9.38 -34.15 -12.25
N GLY A 225 -8.24 -34.34 -11.59
CA GLY A 225 -6.98 -34.62 -12.26
C GLY A 225 -5.80 -34.73 -11.28
N ASN A 226 -4.62 -35.08 -11.82
CA ASN A 226 -3.38 -35.04 -11.05
C ASN A 226 -2.80 -33.61 -11.07
N PHE A 227 -3.42 -32.72 -10.29
CA PHE A 227 -3.10 -31.30 -10.30
C PHE A 227 -1.86 -30.96 -9.47
N THR A 228 -1.09 -29.99 -9.98
CA THR A 228 -0.03 -29.25 -9.28
C THR A 228 -0.57 -27.92 -8.75
N GLY A 229 0.22 -27.20 -7.97
CA GLY A 229 -0.18 -25.87 -7.47
C GLY A 229 -0.42 -24.86 -8.59
N GLU A 230 0.33 -24.96 -9.70
CA GLU A 230 0.14 -24.15 -10.90
C GLU A 230 -1.22 -24.38 -11.54
N ASP A 231 -1.68 -25.64 -11.56
CA ASP A 231 -2.99 -26.00 -12.12
C ASP A 231 -4.13 -25.45 -11.23
N ILE A 232 -3.95 -25.48 -9.90
CA ILE A 232 -4.92 -24.86 -8.99
C ILE A 232 -5.06 -23.36 -9.26
N ILE A 233 -3.96 -22.63 -9.41
CA ILE A 233 -4.01 -21.20 -9.73
C ILE A 233 -4.75 -20.96 -11.05
N LYS A 234 -4.52 -21.78 -12.09
CA LYS A 234 -5.26 -21.70 -13.36
C LYS A 234 -6.76 -21.96 -13.16
N ILE A 235 -7.12 -23.02 -12.41
CA ILE A 235 -8.53 -23.34 -12.09
C ILE A 235 -9.21 -22.16 -11.38
N LEU A 236 -8.53 -21.47 -10.46
CA LEU A 236 -9.05 -20.30 -9.78
C LEU A 236 -9.24 -19.10 -10.71
N LEU A 237 -8.35 -18.91 -11.69
CA LEU A 237 -8.47 -17.86 -12.70
C LEU A 237 -9.56 -18.13 -13.73
N GLU A 238 -9.93 -19.39 -13.98
CA GLU A 238 -11.09 -19.73 -14.81
C GLU A 238 -12.43 -19.38 -14.15
N GLN A 239 -12.45 -19.16 -12.83
CA GLN A 239 -13.64 -18.73 -12.12
C GLN A 239 -13.87 -17.23 -12.30
N LYS A 240 -14.92 -16.82 -13.00
CA LYS A 240 -15.28 -15.40 -13.17
C LYS A 240 -15.43 -14.66 -11.84
N GLN A 241 -15.73 -15.40 -10.77
CA GLN A 241 -15.78 -14.89 -9.40
C GLN A 241 -14.44 -14.29 -8.95
N THR A 242 -13.30 -14.84 -9.40
CA THR A 242 -11.97 -14.25 -9.14
C THR A 242 -11.88 -12.84 -9.72
N ALA A 243 -12.26 -12.65 -10.98
CA ALA A 243 -12.29 -11.31 -11.58
C ALA A 243 -13.23 -10.36 -10.84
N ARG A 244 -14.42 -10.84 -10.47
CA ARG A 244 -15.41 -10.06 -9.70
C ARG A 244 -14.87 -9.61 -8.35
N PHE A 245 -14.27 -10.51 -7.59
CA PHE A 245 -13.70 -10.23 -6.28
C PHE A 245 -12.57 -9.18 -6.36
N ILE A 246 -11.65 -9.33 -7.31
CA ILE A 246 -10.58 -8.36 -7.53
C ILE A 246 -11.15 -7.01 -7.97
N CYS A 247 -12.09 -6.96 -8.91
CA CYS A 247 -12.74 -5.71 -9.34
C CYS A 247 -13.47 -5.01 -8.19
N GLN A 248 -14.11 -5.73 -7.28
CA GLN A 248 -14.73 -5.16 -6.08
C GLN A 248 -13.70 -4.49 -5.16
N LYS A 249 -12.53 -5.14 -4.93
CA LYS A 249 -11.44 -4.59 -4.13
C LYS A 249 -10.82 -3.36 -4.82
N LEU A 250 -10.56 -3.43 -6.12
CA LEU A 250 -10.08 -2.30 -6.91
C LEU A 250 -11.06 -1.12 -6.86
N TYR A 251 -12.36 -1.37 -7.03
CA TYR A 251 -13.38 -0.33 -6.98
C TYR A 251 -13.41 0.38 -5.61
N ARG A 252 -13.38 -0.38 -4.51
CA ARG A 252 -13.32 0.21 -3.17
C ARG A 252 -12.05 1.03 -2.94
N TYR A 253 -10.94 0.62 -3.51
CA TYR A 253 -9.68 1.33 -3.31
C TYR A 253 -9.54 2.57 -4.21
N PHE A 254 -9.97 2.49 -5.48
CA PHE A 254 -9.74 3.53 -6.48
C PHE A 254 -10.96 4.41 -6.77
N VAL A 255 -12.18 4.00 -6.40
CA VAL A 255 -13.42 4.73 -6.72
C VAL A 255 -14.17 5.12 -5.46
N ASN A 256 -14.86 4.17 -4.81
CA ASN A 256 -15.75 4.45 -3.69
C ASN A 256 -15.92 3.20 -2.81
N ASP A 257 -16.00 3.38 -1.49
CA ASP A 257 -16.29 2.28 -0.55
C ASP A 257 -17.67 1.65 -0.82
N ILE A 258 -18.63 2.44 -1.31
CA ILE A 258 -19.98 1.98 -1.69
C ILE A 258 -19.93 1.48 -3.15
N ILE A 259 -20.09 0.16 -3.29
CA ILE A 259 -20.02 -0.51 -4.59
C ILE A 259 -21.27 -0.24 -5.42
N ASN A 260 -21.07 0.12 -6.70
CA ASN A 260 -22.11 0.08 -7.71
C ASN A 260 -22.02 -1.24 -8.50
N GLN A 261 -23.06 -2.07 -8.42
CA GLN A 261 -23.05 -3.42 -9.01
C GLN A 261 -22.93 -3.40 -10.54
N ASN A 262 -23.51 -2.41 -11.23
CA ASN A 262 -23.39 -2.29 -12.68
C ASN A 262 -21.95 -1.96 -13.10
N HIS A 263 -21.27 -1.07 -12.36
CA HIS A 263 -19.85 -0.78 -12.61
C HIS A 263 -18.98 -2.02 -12.36
N ILE A 264 -19.27 -2.78 -11.29
CA ILE A 264 -18.56 -4.02 -11.01
C ILE A 264 -18.75 -5.04 -12.14
N GLU A 265 -19.95 -5.19 -12.68
CA GLU A 265 -20.21 -6.13 -13.77
C GLU A 265 -19.42 -5.75 -15.03
N ILE A 266 -19.41 -4.47 -15.41
CA ILE A 266 -18.64 -3.94 -16.55
C ILE A 266 -17.14 -4.21 -16.35
N LEU A 267 -16.59 -3.87 -15.17
CA LEU A 267 -15.18 -4.07 -14.87
C LEU A 267 -14.82 -5.56 -14.82
N THR A 268 -15.69 -6.40 -14.25
CA THR A 268 -15.50 -7.86 -14.17
C THR A 268 -15.41 -8.48 -15.54
N ASN A 269 -16.33 -8.15 -16.46
CA ASN A 269 -16.33 -8.66 -17.81
C ASN A 269 -15.04 -8.25 -18.54
N ALA A 270 -14.71 -6.96 -18.53
CA ALA A 270 -13.50 -6.47 -19.17
C ALA A 270 -12.22 -7.12 -18.61
N PHE A 271 -12.14 -7.34 -17.30
CA PHE A 271 -11.00 -7.95 -16.64
C PHE A 271 -10.87 -9.44 -16.96
N TYR A 272 -11.97 -10.17 -16.91
CA TYR A 272 -12.01 -11.60 -17.24
C TYR A 272 -11.70 -11.83 -18.73
N ASP A 273 -12.38 -11.10 -19.63
CA ASP A 273 -12.25 -11.24 -21.09
C ASP A 273 -10.86 -10.82 -21.60
N SER A 274 -10.18 -9.89 -20.90
CA SER A 274 -8.78 -9.52 -21.18
C SER A 274 -7.75 -10.49 -20.57
N ASN A 275 -8.18 -11.67 -20.10
CA ASN A 275 -7.33 -12.61 -19.37
C ASN A 275 -6.57 -11.96 -18.22
N TYR A 276 -7.31 -11.22 -17.38
CA TYR A 276 -6.80 -10.56 -16.16
C TYR A 276 -5.74 -9.47 -16.40
N ASN A 277 -5.84 -8.72 -17.48
CA ASN A 277 -4.97 -7.56 -17.74
C ASN A 277 -5.36 -6.37 -16.87
N LEU A 278 -4.50 -5.98 -15.92
CA LEU A 278 -4.76 -4.88 -14.98
C LEU A 278 -4.83 -3.53 -15.68
N LYS A 279 -4.02 -3.30 -16.73
CA LYS A 279 -4.06 -2.05 -17.50
C LYS A 279 -5.42 -1.85 -18.14
N THR A 280 -6.04 -2.93 -18.64
CA THR A 280 -7.39 -2.87 -19.25
C THR A 280 -8.43 -2.37 -18.24
N VAL A 281 -8.46 -2.95 -17.04
CA VAL A 281 -9.45 -2.56 -16.03
C VAL A 281 -9.24 -1.15 -15.50
N PHE A 282 -7.98 -0.74 -15.29
CA PHE A 282 -7.67 0.62 -14.86
C PHE A 282 -8.01 1.64 -15.95
N ASN A 283 -7.67 1.37 -17.21
CA ASN A 283 -7.98 2.25 -18.32
C ASN A 283 -9.50 2.44 -18.47
N LEU A 284 -10.27 1.35 -18.41
CA LEU A 284 -11.73 1.40 -18.43
C LEU A 284 -12.28 2.21 -17.24
N MET A 285 -11.76 1.99 -16.04
CA MET A 285 -12.17 2.70 -14.84
C MET A 285 -11.93 4.21 -14.95
N PHE A 286 -10.71 4.62 -15.30
CA PHE A 286 -10.33 6.03 -15.32
C PHE A 286 -10.92 6.80 -16.51
N LYS A 287 -11.22 6.13 -17.63
CA LYS A 287 -11.88 6.76 -18.79
C LYS A 287 -13.40 6.86 -18.64
N SER A 288 -14.00 6.12 -17.71
CA SER A 288 -15.46 6.16 -17.47
C SER A 288 -15.90 7.48 -16.84
N ASP A 289 -17.01 8.02 -17.33
CA ASP A 289 -17.55 9.29 -16.81
C ASP A 289 -18.00 9.17 -15.35
N TRP A 290 -18.57 8.01 -14.97
CA TRP A 290 -18.99 7.75 -13.59
C TRP A 290 -17.84 7.81 -12.57
N PHE A 291 -16.58 7.67 -13.02
CA PHE A 291 -15.43 7.82 -12.13
C PHE A 291 -15.35 9.25 -11.57
N TYR A 292 -15.74 10.23 -12.35
CA TYR A 292 -15.73 11.66 -12.03
C TYR A 292 -17.05 12.19 -11.46
N ASP A 293 -18.02 11.32 -11.16
CA ASP A 293 -19.27 11.72 -10.49
C ASP A 293 -18.93 12.36 -9.12
N SER A 294 -19.68 13.39 -8.75
CA SER A 294 -19.51 14.11 -7.47
C SER A 294 -19.56 13.19 -6.25
N LYS A 295 -20.38 12.10 -6.33
CA LYS A 295 -20.45 11.07 -5.27
C LYS A 295 -19.17 10.25 -5.08
N ASN A 296 -18.19 10.36 -5.98
CA ASN A 296 -16.90 9.65 -5.92
C ASN A 296 -15.74 10.58 -5.57
N ILE A 297 -15.92 11.90 -5.74
CA ILE A 297 -14.88 12.90 -5.46
C ILE A 297 -14.89 13.27 -3.97
N GLY A 298 -13.72 13.23 -3.32
CA GLY A 298 -13.59 13.63 -1.92
C GLY A 298 -14.28 12.70 -0.91
N THR A 299 -14.51 11.44 -1.25
CA THR A 299 -15.31 10.52 -0.41
C THR A 299 -14.47 9.43 0.25
N LYS A 300 -13.26 9.18 -0.25
CA LYS A 300 -12.36 8.17 0.28
C LYS A 300 -11.49 8.74 1.39
N ILE A 301 -11.44 8.06 2.53
CA ILE A 301 -10.50 8.39 3.61
C ILE A 301 -9.09 8.00 3.16
N LYS A 302 -8.18 8.96 3.14
CA LYS A 302 -6.76 8.69 2.86
C LYS A 302 -6.20 7.70 3.87
N SER A 303 -5.59 6.62 3.41
CA SER A 303 -4.83 5.75 4.30
C SER A 303 -3.68 6.54 4.96
N PRO A 304 -3.11 6.08 6.08
CA PRO A 304 -1.99 6.77 6.71
C PRO A 304 -0.81 7.02 5.76
N ILE A 305 -0.46 6.07 4.92
CA ILE A 305 0.60 6.24 3.91
C ILE A 305 0.19 7.27 2.85
N GLU A 306 -1.04 7.23 2.35
CA GLU A 306 -1.54 8.24 1.39
C GLU A 306 -1.50 9.65 2.01
N LEU A 307 -1.87 9.79 3.28
CA LEU A 307 -1.84 11.06 4.00
C LEU A 307 -0.40 11.56 4.18
N MET A 308 0.50 10.70 4.67
CA MET A 308 1.91 11.07 4.89
C MET A 308 2.61 11.44 3.59
N VAL A 309 2.42 10.67 2.53
CA VAL A 309 3.00 10.95 1.20
C VAL A 309 2.40 12.21 0.60
N GLY A 310 1.07 12.37 0.70
CA GLY A 310 0.36 13.56 0.19
C GLY A 310 0.75 14.86 0.88
N ILE A 311 1.20 14.81 2.15
CA ILE A 311 1.79 15.95 2.84
C ILE A 311 3.25 16.14 2.41
N SER A 312 4.04 15.07 2.36
CA SER A 312 5.50 15.18 2.15
C SER A 312 5.89 15.53 0.71
N LYS A 313 5.19 14.97 -0.29
CA LYS A 313 5.56 15.09 -1.71
C LYS A 313 5.51 16.52 -2.25
N PRO A 314 4.42 17.30 -2.06
CA PRO A 314 4.32 18.67 -2.61
C PRO A 314 5.38 19.63 -2.05
N PHE A 315 5.83 19.41 -0.83
CA PHE A 315 6.78 20.26 -0.10
C PHE A 315 8.19 19.65 -0.06
N LYS A 316 8.43 18.54 -0.76
CA LYS A 316 9.72 17.80 -0.73
C LYS A 316 10.27 17.65 0.69
N VAL A 317 9.40 17.27 1.64
CA VAL A 317 9.76 17.22 3.07
C VAL A 317 10.95 16.30 3.32
N GLU A 318 11.96 16.84 3.98
CA GLU A 318 13.09 16.09 4.50
C GLU A 318 12.94 15.87 6.01
N TYR A 319 13.33 14.69 6.47
CA TYR A 319 13.28 14.29 7.86
C TYR A 319 14.71 14.13 8.37
N GLU A 320 15.14 14.95 9.32
CA GLU A 320 16.49 14.88 9.93
C GLU A 320 16.84 13.45 10.36
N ASN A 321 15.87 12.75 10.94
CA ASN A 321 16.00 11.32 11.21
C ASN A 321 14.82 10.54 10.58
N PRO A 322 15.04 9.86 9.45
CA PRO A 322 13.97 9.15 8.75
C PRO A 322 13.28 8.04 9.56
N LYS A 323 13.85 7.60 10.69
CA LYS A 323 13.20 6.62 11.57
C LYS A 323 11.91 7.14 12.19
N VAL A 324 11.71 8.45 12.24
CA VAL A 324 10.44 9.05 12.69
C VAL A 324 9.27 8.61 11.81
N LEU A 325 9.51 8.31 10.52
CA LEU A 325 8.50 7.76 9.61
C LEU A 325 7.93 6.43 10.12
N LEU A 326 8.77 5.56 10.70
CA LEU A 326 8.32 4.29 11.29
C LEU A 326 7.43 4.51 12.52
N TYR A 327 7.75 5.53 13.32
CA TYR A 327 6.94 5.92 14.46
C TYR A 327 5.58 6.47 14.03
N LEU A 328 5.54 7.38 13.06
CA LEU A 328 4.30 7.96 12.53
C LEU A 328 3.42 6.87 11.90
N GLN A 329 3.97 6.01 11.03
CA GLN A 329 3.27 4.88 10.43
C GLN A 329 2.64 3.95 11.48
N ARG A 330 3.39 3.66 12.56
CA ARG A 330 2.89 2.83 13.66
C ARG A 330 1.76 3.51 14.43
N ARG A 331 1.92 4.81 14.76
CA ARG A 331 0.92 5.59 15.48
C ARG A 331 -0.36 5.81 14.68
N LEU A 332 -0.25 5.80 13.36
CA LEU A 332 -1.36 5.92 12.41
C LEU A 332 -1.93 4.55 11.97
N ASN A 333 -1.43 3.43 12.53
CA ASN A 333 -1.88 2.07 12.28
C ASN A 333 -1.64 1.52 10.86
N GLN A 334 -0.73 2.12 10.07
CA GLN A 334 -0.29 1.54 8.79
C GLN A 334 1.24 1.58 8.67
N MET A 335 1.89 0.46 8.93
CA MET A 335 3.33 0.34 8.82
C MET A 335 3.69 -0.56 7.61
N LEU A 336 4.34 0.02 6.60
CA LEU A 336 4.77 -0.72 5.40
C LEU A 336 5.54 -1.99 5.78
N PHE A 337 5.26 -3.11 5.10
CA PHE A 337 5.78 -4.46 5.36
C PHE A 337 5.32 -5.11 6.69
N PHE A 338 4.45 -4.45 7.46
CA PHE A 338 3.95 -4.98 8.73
C PHE A 338 2.41 -4.91 8.82
N PRO A 339 1.68 -5.58 7.93
CA PRO A 339 0.23 -5.66 8.04
C PRO A 339 -0.16 -6.35 9.36
N PRO A 340 -1.36 -6.07 9.92
CA PRO A 340 -1.80 -6.67 11.17
C PRO A 340 -1.96 -8.20 11.07
N ASN A 341 -2.45 -8.69 9.94
CA ASN A 341 -2.66 -10.12 9.64
C ASN A 341 -2.63 -10.37 8.13
N VAL A 342 -2.98 -11.58 7.69
CA VAL A 342 -2.98 -12.00 6.28
C VAL A 342 -4.08 -11.32 5.44
N ALA A 343 -5.13 -10.79 6.06
CA ALA A 343 -6.19 -10.06 5.37
C ALA A 343 -5.81 -8.59 5.06
N GLY A 344 -4.63 -8.14 5.51
CA GLY A 344 -4.15 -6.77 5.31
C GLY A 344 -4.71 -5.77 6.32
N TRP A 345 -4.69 -4.49 5.97
CA TRP A 345 -5.26 -3.42 6.78
C TRP A 345 -6.75 -3.24 6.46
N PRO A 346 -7.60 -2.97 7.47
CA PRO A 346 -9.04 -2.94 7.26
C PRO A 346 -9.53 -1.79 6.38
N GLY A 347 -8.76 -0.72 6.20
CA GLY A 347 -9.10 0.39 5.32
C GLY A 347 -10.27 1.27 5.78
N GLY A 348 -10.63 2.26 4.96
CA GLY A 348 -11.81 3.10 5.13
C GLY A 348 -11.92 3.77 6.51
N LYS A 349 -13.08 3.67 7.16
CA LYS A 349 -13.34 4.25 8.47
C LYS A 349 -12.43 3.71 9.59
N ALA A 350 -11.85 2.52 9.43
CA ALA A 350 -10.95 1.94 10.42
C ALA A 350 -9.60 2.68 10.53
N TRP A 351 -9.29 3.58 9.61
CA TRP A 351 -8.15 4.49 9.75
C TRP A 351 -8.34 5.59 10.79
N ILE A 352 -9.59 5.82 11.23
CA ILE A 352 -9.95 6.92 12.13
C ILE A 352 -10.50 6.34 13.43
N ASP A 353 -9.73 6.45 14.48
CA ASP A 353 -10.10 6.16 15.84
C ASP A 353 -9.64 7.30 16.78
N ASN A 354 -10.02 7.24 18.04
CA ASN A 354 -9.67 8.28 19.03
C ASN A 354 -8.14 8.49 19.17
N SER A 355 -7.34 7.44 18.91
CA SER A 355 -5.88 7.52 19.07
C SER A 355 -5.20 8.08 17.81
N THR A 356 -5.75 7.87 16.64
CA THR A 356 -5.19 8.30 15.36
C THR A 356 -5.69 9.66 14.91
N LEU A 357 -6.94 10.04 15.24
CA LEU A 357 -7.58 11.26 14.76
C LEU A 357 -6.77 12.51 15.06
N MET A 358 -6.38 12.70 16.33
CA MET A 358 -5.62 13.89 16.75
C MET A 358 -4.26 13.99 16.05
N LEU A 359 -3.58 12.85 15.84
CA LEU A 359 -2.31 12.83 15.11
C LEU A 359 -2.52 13.13 13.64
N ARG A 360 -3.58 12.59 13.02
CA ARG A 360 -3.93 12.86 11.63
C ARG A 360 -4.16 14.34 11.36
N LEU A 361 -4.93 15.01 12.22
CA LEU A 361 -5.22 16.44 12.08
C LEU A 361 -3.99 17.33 12.33
N LYS A 362 -3.10 16.91 13.24
CA LYS A 362 -1.85 17.65 13.54
C LYS A 362 -0.69 17.32 12.59
N LEU A 363 -0.82 16.32 11.74
CA LEU A 363 0.31 15.79 10.95
C LEU A 363 0.90 16.86 10.02
N ALA A 364 0.06 17.63 9.34
CA ALA A 364 0.51 18.73 8.48
C ALA A 364 1.29 19.78 9.26
N SER A 365 0.74 20.26 10.38
CA SER A 365 1.42 21.23 11.25
C SER A 365 2.75 20.69 11.78
N LEU A 366 2.79 19.43 12.23
CA LEU A 366 4.03 18.79 12.71
C LEU A 366 5.09 18.65 11.61
N THR A 367 4.66 18.44 10.37
CA THR A 367 5.56 18.14 9.24
C THR A 367 6.02 19.42 8.52
N LEU A 368 5.14 20.41 8.38
CA LEU A 368 5.37 21.57 7.50
C LEU A 368 5.83 22.84 8.24
N ASN A 369 5.63 22.92 9.56
CA ASN A 369 5.97 24.12 10.35
C ASN A 369 7.34 24.00 11.03
N SER A 370 8.31 23.31 10.44
CA SER A 370 9.60 22.98 11.05
C SER A 370 9.43 22.42 12.48
N GLY A 371 8.33 21.69 12.66
CA GLY A 371 7.89 21.20 13.97
C GLY A 371 8.85 20.15 14.51
N VAL A 372 8.90 20.07 15.83
CA VAL A 372 9.65 19.02 16.51
C VAL A 372 8.71 17.84 16.77
N ILE A 373 8.93 16.75 16.09
CA ILE A 373 8.22 15.50 16.34
C ILE A 373 8.90 14.78 17.52
N GLU A 374 8.23 14.75 18.65
CA GLU A 374 8.70 13.99 19.81
C GLU A 374 8.28 12.53 19.64
N TRP A 375 9.25 11.62 19.67
CA TRP A 375 9.01 10.20 19.56
C TRP A 375 9.83 9.40 20.57
N GLN A 376 9.29 8.25 20.96
CA GLN A 376 9.96 7.31 21.84
C GLN A 376 10.22 6.01 21.09
N ASP A 377 11.47 5.54 21.10
CA ASP A 377 11.75 4.15 20.76
C ASP A 377 11.00 3.28 21.78
N LYS A 378 10.20 2.31 21.32
CA LYS A 378 9.73 1.25 22.22
C LYS A 378 10.96 0.42 22.65
N ILE A 379 11.54 0.82 23.77
CA ILE A 379 12.25 -0.12 24.61
C ILE A 379 11.14 -0.64 25.52
N ASP A 380 10.88 -1.96 25.49
CA ASP A 380 10.18 -2.61 26.57
C ASP A 380 11.07 -2.41 27.80
N ILE A 381 10.86 -1.30 28.51
CA ILE A 381 11.44 -1.13 29.84
C ILE A 381 10.66 -2.14 30.67
N PRO A 382 11.29 -3.21 31.18
CA PRO A 382 10.62 -4.11 32.08
C PRO A 382 10.03 -3.25 33.21
N GLU A 383 8.75 -3.41 33.50
CA GLU A 383 8.17 -2.87 34.73
C GLU A 383 8.87 -3.58 35.90
N ASN A 384 10.01 -3.03 36.29
CA ASN A 384 10.70 -3.49 37.50
C ASN A 384 10.10 -2.70 38.67
N PRO A 385 9.30 -3.33 39.56
CA PRO A 385 8.66 -2.66 40.68
C PRO A 385 9.64 -1.97 41.64
N MET A 386 10.95 -2.24 41.54
CA MET A 386 12.03 -1.66 42.36
C MET A 386 12.72 -0.46 41.71
N MET A 387 12.33 -0.04 40.51
CA MET A 387 12.98 1.11 39.88
C MET A 387 12.36 2.41 40.42
N SER A 388 13.19 3.31 41.02
CA SER A 388 12.70 4.58 41.51
C SER A 388 12.10 5.41 40.36
N GLN A 389 11.02 6.16 40.66
CA GLN A 389 10.36 7.04 39.68
C GLN A 389 11.36 8.01 38.99
N GLN A 390 12.38 8.47 39.69
CA GLN A 390 13.42 9.34 39.14
C GLN A 390 14.30 8.65 38.10
N VAL A 391 14.67 7.38 38.29
CA VAL A 391 15.41 6.58 37.32
C VAL A 391 14.55 6.29 36.10
N TYR A 392 13.27 5.97 36.30
CA TYR A 392 12.30 5.76 35.21
C TYR A 392 12.12 7.04 34.36
N GLN A 393 11.95 8.20 34.97
CA GLN A 393 11.84 9.49 34.30
C GLN A 393 13.14 9.87 33.58
N LYS A 394 14.32 9.59 34.14
CA LYS A 394 15.63 9.85 33.54
C LYS A 394 15.89 8.93 32.31
N ILE A 395 15.44 7.68 32.35
CA ILE A 395 15.47 6.76 31.21
C ILE A 395 14.47 7.23 30.15
N LYS A 396 13.24 7.59 30.54
CA LYS A 396 12.19 8.10 29.67
C LYS A 396 12.63 9.37 28.93
N SER A 397 13.25 10.34 29.61
CA SER A 397 13.75 11.57 28.99
C SER A 397 14.93 11.34 28.03
N LYS A 398 15.81 10.37 28.30
CA LYS A 398 16.89 9.95 27.37
C LYS A 398 16.38 9.26 26.13
N LEU A 399 15.17 8.70 26.16
CA LEU A 399 14.54 7.98 25.05
C LEU A 399 13.65 8.89 24.20
N GLN A 400 13.30 10.08 24.70
CA GLN A 400 12.60 11.09 23.90
C GLN A 400 13.57 11.67 22.87
N LYS A 401 13.29 11.40 21.62
CA LYS A 401 14.02 11.99 20.49
C LYS A 401 13.18 13.08 19.87
N LYS A 402 13.80 14.22 19.63
CA LYS A 402 13.22 15.32 18.89
C LYS A 402 13.74 15.25 17.46
N VAL A 403 12.86 15.20 16.50
CA VAL A 403 13.22 15.18 15.08
C VAL A 403 12.66 16.42 14.43
N LYS A 404 13.53 17.16 13.75
CA LYS A 404 13.14 18.28 12.90
C LYS A 404 12.75 17.76 11.51
N THR A 405 11.84 18.49 10.91
CA THR A 405 11.43 18.33 9.51
C THR A 405 11.71 19.62 8.78
N GLU A 406 12.12 19.54 7.53
CA GLU A 406 12.31 20.67 6.64
C GLU A 406 11.38 20.53 5.44
N ALA A 407 10.54 21.52 5.22
CA ALA A 407 9.62 21.59 4.08
C ALA A 407 10.11 22.69 3.13
N ASP A 408 10.24 22.36 1.87
CA ASP A 408 10.59 23.31 0.79
C ASP A 408 9.34 24.15 0.43
N TRP A 409 9.11 25.17 1.23
CA TRP A 409 8.02 26.12 1.01
C TRP A 409 8.22 26.94 -0.25
N ASP A 410 9.46 27.22 -0.66
CA ASP A 410 9.72 28.06 -1.82
C ASP A 410 9.31 27.34 -3.11
N ILE A 411 9.57 26.04 -3.22
CA ILE A 411 9.11 25.25 -4.35
C ILE A 411 7.58 25.16 -4.40
N PHE A 412 6.91 25.07 -3.25
CA PHE A 412 5.46 25.03 -3.22
C PHE A 412 4.85 26.40 -3.59
N LEU A 413 5.31 27.48 -2.95
CA LEU A 413 4.75 28.82 -3.13
C LEU A 413 5.05 29.43 -4.51
N SER A 414 6.22 29.15 -5.11
CA SER A 414 6.59 29.64 -6.45
C SER A 414 5.71 29.08 -7.56
N ASN A 415 5.08 27.95 -7.32
CA ASN A 415 4.19 27.29 -8.26
C ASN A 415 2.72 27.73 -8.13
N LEU A 416 2.34 28.51 -7.11
CA LEU A 416 0.96 28.98 -6.93
C LEU A 416 0.58 29.99 -8.02
N GLU A 417 -0.61 29.84 -8.58
CA GLU A 417 -1.21 30.82 -9.52
C GLU A 417 -1.85 31.96 -8.75
N SER A 418 -2.43 31.66 -7.61
CA SER A 418 -3.09 32.62 -6.75
C SER A 418 -2.89 32.23 -5.28
N LYS A 419 -2.76 33.23 -4.44
CA LYS A 419 -2.67 33.06 -2.98
C LYS A 419 -3.97 33.41 -2.26
N ASN A 420 -5.06 33.66 -3.00
CA ASN A 420 -6.35 33.95 -2.38
C ASN A 420 -6.95 32.68 -1.73
N LYS A 421 -7.77 32.89 -0.71
CA LYS A 421 -8.41 31.82 0.09
C LYS A 421 -9.14 30.80 -0.77
N ILE A 422 -9.90 31.24 -1.77
CA ILE A 422 -10.74 30.36 -2.61
C ILE A 422 -9.86 29.44 -3.43
N ALA A 423 -8.84 29.98 -4.11
CA ALA A 423 -7.94 29.20 -4.94
C ALA A 423 -7.15 28.18 -4.11
N LEU A 424 -6.62 28.58 -2.94
CA LEU A 424 -5.88 27.68 -2.05
C LEU A 424 -6.79 26.59 -1.48
N THR A 425 -8.02 26.94 -1.10
CA THR A 425 -8.99 25.96 -0.59
C THR A 425 -9.32 24.92 -1.66
N HIS A 426 -9.57 25.33 -2.90
CA HIS A 426 -9.84 24.42 -4.01
C HIS A 426 -8.63 23.57 -4.39
N LEU A 427 -7.41 24.08 -4.22
CA LEU A 427 -6.19 23.30 -4.46
C LEU A 427 -5.96 22.20 -3.42
N ILE A 428 -6.26 22.48 -2.15
CA ILE A 428 -5.92 21.61 -1.02
C ILE A 428 -7.07 20.65 -0.68
N ILE A 429 -8.32 21.10 -0.74
CA ILE A 429 -9.48 20.36 -0.26
C ILE A 429 -10.26 19.75 -1.43
N GLN A 430 -10.46 18.44 -1.39
CA GLN A 430 -11.20 17.71 -2.42
C GLN A 430 -12.72 17.69 -2.19
N PRO A 431 -13.24 17.38 -1.00
CA PRO A 431 -14.68 17.43 -0.74
C PRO A 431 -15.18 18.87 -0.65
N GLU A 432 -16.50 19.04 -0.64
CA GLU A 432 -17.09 20.30 -0.23
C GLU A 432 -16.87 20.53 1.26
N LEU A 433 -16.56 21.78 1.63
CA LEU A 433 -16.41 22.13 3.03
C LEU A 433 -17.76 22.07 3.75
N SER A 434 -17.78 21.47 4.92
CA SER A 434 -18.91 21.54 5.83
C SER A 434 -19.19 22.99 6.27
N LYS A 435 -20.39 23.29 6.75
CA LYS A 435 -20.71 24.62 7.29
C LYS A 435 -19.75 25.05 8.40
N ALA A 436 -19.32 24.10 9.24
CA ALA A 436 -18.37 24.35 10.32
C ALA A 436 -16.97 24.67 9.75
N ALA A 437 -16.47 23.87 8.81
CA ALA A 437 -15.18 24.10 8.17
C ALA A 437 -15.16 25.43 7.39
N ASN A 438 -16.23 25.78 6.68
CA ASN A 438 -16.35 27.09 6.01
C ASN A 438 -16.21 28.26 6.99
N ARG A 439 -16.83 28.18 8.18
CA ARG A 439 -16.66 29.23 9.23
C ARG A 439 -15.21 29.32 9.72
N VAL A 440 -14.54 28.18 9.88
CA VAL A 440 -13.13 28.19 10.28
C VAL A 440 -12.29 28.85 9.18
N VAL A 441 -12.42 28.40 7.93
CA VAL A 441 -11.65 28.90 6.79
C VAL A 441 -11.88 30.41 6.56
N SER A 442 -13.11 30.91 6.72
CA SER A 442 -13.40 32.35 6.56
C SER A 442 -12.70 33.22 7.58
N ASN A 443 -12.42 32.70 8.80
CA ASN A 443 -11.76 33.42 9.87
C ASN A 443 -10.22 33.31 9.86
N LEU A 444 -9.64 32.46 8.99
CA LEU A 444 -8.17 32.34 8.89
C LEU A 444 -7.57 33.59 8.25
N ASP A 445 -6.35 33.96 8.67
CA ASP A 445 -5.60 35.06 8.07
C ASP A 445 -5.06 34.65 6.69
N GLU A 446 -5.43 35.41 5.65
CA GLU A 446 -4.97 35.18 4.27
C GLU A 446 -3.58 35.76 4.00
N ASN A 447 -3.08 36.67 4.84
CA ASN A 447 -1.77 37.28 4.67
C ASN A 447 -0.65 36.29 5.06
N ASP A 448 -0.90 35.34 5.96
CA ASP A 448 0.00 34.24 6.29
C ASP A 448 -0.38 33.00 5.46
N THR A 449 0.04 32.98 4.20
CA THR A 449 -0.23 31.88 3.26
C THR A 449 0.28 30.54 3.78
N LYS A 450 1.41 30.49 4.47
CA LYS A 450 1.96 29.23 5.02
C LYS A 450 1.04 28.67 6.09
N ASN A 451 0.68 29.49 7.08
CA ASN A 451 -0.20 29.06 8.14
C ASN A 451 -1.59 28.69 7.60
N PHE A 452 -2.12 29.48 6.66
CA PHE A 452 -3.40 29.19 5.99
C PHE A 452 -3.43 27.80 5.37
N ILE A 453 -2.37 27.40 4.63
CA ILE A 453 -2.24 26.07 4.01
C ILE A 453 -2.16 24.97 5.08
N ILE A 454 -1.39 25.17 6.13
CA ILE A 454 -1.27 24.22 7.25
C ILE A 454 -2.62 24.00 7.92
N GLU A 455 -3.38 25.06 8.16
CA GLU A 455 -4.70 24.98 8.77
C GLU A 455 -5.70 24.24 7.86
N LEU A 456 -5.71 24.52 6.53
CA LEU A 456 -6.50 23.75 5.58
C LEU A 456 -6.15 22.25 5.62
N MET A 457 -4.86 21.91 5.64
CA MET A 457 -4.41 20.52 5.71
C MET A 457 -4.68 19.86 7.08
N SER A 458 -5.01 20.65 8.09
CA SER A 458 -5.40 20.19 9.42
C SER A 458 -6.91 19.96 9.57
N LEU A 459 -7.72 20.33 8.58
CA LEU A 459 -9.16 20.11 8.59
C LEU A 459 -9.50 18.62 8.41
N PRO A 460 -10.65 18.16 8.95
CA PRO A 460 -11.18 16.83 8.68
C PRO A 460 -11.38 16.56 7.19
N GLU A 461 -11.79 17.54 6.41
CA GLU A 461 -12.01 17.45 4.96
C GLU A 461 -10.73 17.13 4.20
N TYR A 462 -9.57 17.58 4.67
CA TYR A 462 -8.28 17.18 4.06
C TYR A 462 -7.96 15.69 4.21
N GLN A 463 -8.57 15.01 5.19
CA GLN A 463 -8.39 13.56 5.36
C GLN A 463 -9.04 12.74 4.24
N LEU A 464 -9.83 13.39 3.37
CA LEU A 464 -10.57 12.78 2.26
C LEU A 464 -9.89 13.09 0.91
N CYS A 465 -10.11 12.20 -0.07
CA CYS A 465 -9.65 12.39 -1.46
C CYS A 465 -10.62 11.77 -2.47
#